data_5e592eaad24dc254d0a0359e6d5558f2
#
_entry.id   5e592eaad24dc254d0a0359e6d5558f2
#
_cell.length_a   1.000
_cell.length_b   1.000
_cell.length_c   1.000
_cell.angle_alpha   90.00
_cell.angle_beta   90.00
_cell.angle_gamma   90.00
#
_symmetry.space_group_name_H-M   'P 1'
#
loop_
_entity.id
_entity.type
_entity.pdbx_description
1 polymer ?
#
loop_
_entity_poly.entity_id
_entity_poly.type
_entity_poly.pdbx_seq_one_letter_code
_entity_poly.pdbx_strand_id
1 'polypeptide(L)'
;MDEIKNVKFWIFDLDNTLYPSSTNLFSRIDKLMASFITQHLNVNHEEAIQIKNDYFQKHGTTLNGLIKHHNIDPHHFLEFVHNIDYSFLNKNEKLNKEIKNLPGKKIIFTNGSKKHAKKVVSNLQLDENLFSIFDIVDSDFVPKPERSPYERLINDRCSRSK
;
A
#
# COMPACT_ATOMS: atom_id res chain seq x y z
N MET A 1 21.30 -20.56 -7.82
CA MET A 1 20.11 -20.95 -7.01
C MET A 1 20.37 -20.96 -5.51
N ASP A 2 21.61 -20.91 -5.07
CA ASP A 2 21.93 -20.95 -3.62
C ASP A 2 21.74 -19.61 -2.89
N GLU A 3 21.76 -18.48 -3.59
CA GLU A 3 21.56 -17.15 -2.99
C GLU A 3 20.17 -16.98 -2.37
N ILE A 4 19.12 -17.54 -3.00
CA ILE A 4 17.73 -17.46 -2.50
C ILE A 4 17.57 -18.19 -1.16
N LYS A 5 18.29 -19.28 -0.94
CA LYS A 5 18.18 -20.09 0.28
C LYS A 5 18.62 -19.36 1.56
N ASN A 6 19.45 -18.33 1.42
CA ASN A 6 19.99 -17.56 2.53
C ASN A 6 19.25 -16.25 2.78
N VAL A 7 18.20 -15.96 2.01
CA VAL A 7 17.38 -14.73 2.19
C VAL A 7 16.62 -14.81 3.49
N LYS A 8 16.85 -13.83 4.36
CA LYS A 8 16.18 -13.74 5.67
C LYS A 8 14.85 -12.99 5.61
N PHE A 9 14.73 -12.03 4.70
CA PHE A 9 13.58 -11.15 4.58
C PHE A 9 13.22 -10.92 3.10
N TRP A 10 11.93 -11.05 2.80
CA TRP A 10 11.33 -10.69 1.51
C TRP A 10 10.43 -9.50 1.73
N ILE A 11 10.67 -8.43 0.99
CA ILE A 11 9.87 -7.22 1.05
C ILE A 11 9.07 -7.13 -0.23
N PHE A 12 7.76 -7.22 -0.11
CA PHE A 12 6.81 -7.14 -1.23
C PHE A 12 6.12 -5.79 -1.21
N ASP A 13 6.04 -5.15 -2.36
CA ASP A 13 5.02 -4.13 -2.56
C ASP A 13 3.66 -4.81 -2.71
N LEU A 14 2.57 -4.07 -2.55
CA LEU A 14 1.21 -4.59 -2.57
C LEU A 14 0.51 -4.31 -3.90
N ASP A 15 0.24 -3.01 -4.14
CA ASP A 15 -0.66 -2.58 -5.20
C ASP A 15 0.01 -2.73 -6.57
N ASN A 16 -0.69 -3.42 -7.49
CA ASN A 16 -0.16 -3.80 -8.81
C ASN A 16 1.11 -4.69 -8.78
N THR A 17 1.41 -5.29 -7.62
CA THR A 17 2.53 -6.21 -7.41
C THR A 17 2.03 -7.60 -6.98
N LEU A 18 1.30 -7.72 -5.86
CA LEU A 18 0.69 -8.99 -5.44
C LEU A 18 -0.55 -9.35 -6.25
N TYR A 19 -1.13 -8.41 -6.93
CA TYR A 19 -2.16 -8.59 -7.94
C TYR A 19 -1.82 -7.74 -9.18
N PRO A 20 -2.23 -8.15 -10.39
CA PRO A 20 -1.90 -7.42 -11.61
C PRO A 20 -2.75 -6.16 -11.77
N SER A 21 -2.20 -5.14 -12.42
CA SER A 21 -2.90 -3.88 -12.72
C SER A 21 -4.19 -4.07 -13.53
N SER A 22 -4.29 -5.15 -14.30
CA SER A 22 -5.49 -5.54 -15.06
C SER A 22 -6.73 -5.80 -14.20
N THR A 23 -6.57 -5.97 -12.88
CA THR A 23 -7.71 -6.04 -11.93
C THR A 23 -8.43 -4.71 -11.77
N ASN A 24 -7.82 -3.59 -12.16
CA ASN A 24 -8.33 -2.23 -11.97
C ASN A 24 -8.64 -1.85 -10.51
N LEU A 25 -8.08 -2.55 -9.52
CA LEU A 25 -8.25 -2.22 -8.11
C LEU A 25 -7.74 -0.81 -7.81
N PHE A 26 -6.50 -0.53 -8.23
CA PHE A 26 -5.90 0.78 -8.00
C PHE A 26 -6.66 1.91 -8.69
N SER A 27 -7.22 1.67 -9.88
CA SER A 27 -8.09 2.65 -10.58
C SER A 27 -9.34 3.02 -9.77
N ARG A 28 -9.90 2.09 -8.98
CA ARG A 28 -11.04 2.38 -8.10
C ARG A 28 -10.62 3.26 -6.93
N ILE A 29 -9.47 2.98 -6.32
CA ILE A 29 -8.86 3.81 -5.27
C ILE A 29 -8.59 5.22 -5.80
N ASP A 30 -8.01 5.33 -6.99
CA ASP A 30 -7.67 6.58 -7.65
C ASP A 30 -8.90 7.48 -7.89
N LYS A 31 -10.02 6.89 -8.29
CA LYS A 31 -11.30 7.61 -8.41
C LYS A 31 -11.82 8.11 -7.07
N LEU A 32 -11.68 7.31 -6.01
CA LEU A 32 -12.09 7.73 -4.67
C LEU A 32 -11.18 8.83 -4.10
N MET A 33 -9.89 8.86 -4.47
CA MET A 33 -9.01 9.99 -4.13
C MET A 33 -9.53 11.29 -4.72
N ALA A 34 -9.90 11.32 -6.01
CA ALA A 34 -10.49 12.50 -6.64
C ALA A 34 -11.82 12.90 -5.99
N SER A 35 -12.70 11.93 -5.69
CA SER A 35 -13.96 12.16 -4.99
C SER A 35 -13.76 12.74 -3.59
N PHE A 36 -12.78 12.25 -2.85
CA PHE A 36 -12.42 12.77 -1.53
C PHE A 36 -11.99 14.26 -1.64
N ILE A 37 -11.13 14.58 -2.60
CA ILE A 37 -10.64 15.93 -2.81
C ILE A 37 -11.79 16.86 -3.19
N THR A 38 -12.67 16.45 -4.11
CA THR A 38 -13.87 17.21 -4.49
C THR A 38 -14.70 17.58 -3.26
N GLN A 39 -14.96 16.61 -2.37
CA GLN A 39 -15.82 16.82 -1.21
C GLN A 39 -15.16 17.67 -0.11
N HIS A 40 -13.87 17.46 0.14
CA HIS A 40 -13.19 18.09 1.27
C HIS A 40 -12.58 19.46 0.97
N LEU A 41 -12.24 19.71 -0.29
CA LEU A 41 -11.71 21.01 -0.73
C LEU A 41 -12.76 21.88 -1.45
N ASN A 42 -13.97 21.35 -1.64
CA ASN A 42 -15.06 22.05 -2.33
C ASN A 42 -14.65 22.56 -3.72
N VAL A 43 -13.94 21.73 -4.47
CA VAL A 43 -13.50 21.98 -5.85
C VAL A 43 -14.27 21.10 -6.83
N ASN A 44 -14.26 21.44 -8.11
CA ASN A 44 -14.86 20.58 -9.13
C ASN A 44 -14.00 19.34 -9.40
N HIS A 45 -14.55 18.38 -10.14
CA HIS A 45 -13.88 17.10 -10.40
C HIS A 45 -12.56 17.23 -11.18
N GLU A 46 -12.51 18.15 -12.13
CA GLU A 46 -11.32 18.39 -12.94
C GLU A 46 -10.18 18.96 -12.09
N GLU A 47 -10.48 19.96 -11.28
CA GLU A 47 -9.53 20.52 -10.30
C GLU A 47 -9.07 19.48 -9.30
N ALA A 48 -9.96 18.61 -8.83
CA ALA A 48 -9.60 17.52 -7.92
C ALA A 48 -8.59 16.54 -8.54
N ILE A 49 -8.75 16.20 -9.82
CA ILE A 49 -7.79 15.38 -10.56
C ILE A 49 -6.44 16.08 -10.69
N GLN A 50 -6.43 17.37 -10.98
CA GLN A 50 -5.20 18.16 -11.07
C GLN A 50 -4.47 18.20 -9.72
N ILE A 51 -5.17 18.51 -8.64
CA ILE A 51 -4.60 18.51 -7.28
C ILE A 51 -4.04 17.14 -6.93
N LYS A 52 -4.79 16.07 -7.19
CA LYS A 52 -4.37 14.69 -6.95
C LYS A 52 -3.03 14.38 -7.64
N ASN A 53 -2.94 14.68 -8.93
CA ASN A 53 -1.76 14.39 -9.75
C ASN A 53 -0.58 15.26 -9.34
N ASP A 54 -0.80 16.55 -9.09
CA ASP A 54 0.21 17.49 -8.62
C ASP A 54 0.81 17.05 -7.29
N TYR A 55 -0.02 16.65 -6.34
CA TYR A 55 0.45 16.21 -5.03
C TYR A 55 1.21 14.88 -5.11
N PHE A 56 0.75 13.96 -5.95
CA PHE A 56 1.50 12.74 -6.21
C PHE A 56 2.91 13.04 -6.74
N GLN A 57 3.04 13.94 -7.71
CA GLN A 57 4.32 14.29 -8.30
C GLN A 57 5.24 15.05 -7.33
N LYS A 58 4.69 16.01 -6.57
CA LYS A 58 5.48 16.90 -5.71
C LYS A 58 5.79 16.33 -4.33
N HIS A 59 4.97 15.41 -3.84
CA HIS A 59 5.03 14.91 -2.46
C HIS A 59 5.10 13.37 -2.36
N GLY A 60 5.26 12.67 -3.49
CA GLY A 60 5.36 11.20 -3.53
C GLY A 60 4.03 10.47 -3.41
N THR A 61 3.05 11.03 -2.68
CA THR A 61 1.65 10.56 -2.64
C THR A 61 0.70 11.75 -2.58
N THR A 62 -0.51 11.53 -3.08
CA THR A 62 -1.63 12.48 -2.92
C THR A 62 -1.91 12.78 -1.45
N LEU A 63 -1.90 11.75 -0.60
CA LEU A 63 -2.12 11.89 0.84
C LEU A 63 -1.10 12.83 1.49
N ASN A 64 0.18 12.68 1.19
CA ASN A 64 1.22 13.53 1.77
C ASN A 64 1.04 15.01 1.39
N GLY A 65 0.64 15.28 0.14
CA GLY A 65 0.25 16.61 -0.28
C GLY A 65 -0.96 17.17 0.47
N LEU A 66 -2.01 16.36 0.64
CA LEU A 66 -3.22 16.75 1.38
C LEU A 66 -2.96 17.04 2.85
N ILE A 67 -2.13 16.24 3.52
CA ILE A 67 -1.70 16.51 4.90
C ILE A 67 -0.98 17.86 4.96
N LYS A 68 -0.01 18.06 4.08
CA LYS A 68 0.89 19.23 4.12
C LYS A 68 0.19 20.55 3.80
N HIS A 69 -0.75 20.55 2.86
CA HIS A 69 -1.37 21.78 2.35
C HIS A 69 -2.76 22.04 2.87
N HIS A 70 -3.47 21.02 3.36
CA HIS A 70 -4.87 21.14 3.76
C HIS A 70 -5.15 20.57 5.16
N ASN A 71 -4.11 20.12 5.87
CA ASN A 71 -4.23 19.54 7.21
C ASN A 71 -5.33 18.44 7.29
N ILE A 72 -5.44 17.64 6.24
CA ILE A 72 -6.40 16.52 6.17
C ILE A 72 -5.99 15.43 7.18
N ASP A 73 -6.97 14.88 7.88
CA ASP A 73 -6.76 13.68 8.69
C ASP A 73 -6.41 12.49 7.79
N PRO A 74 -5.18 11.95 7.89
CA PRO A 74 -4.75 10.86 7.04
C PRO A 74 -5.53 9.56 7.24
N HIS A 75 -6.01 9.31 8.45
CA HIS A 75 -6.80 8.09 8.74
C HIS A 75 -8.16 8.17 8.05
N HIS A 76 -8.81 9.33 8.08
CA HIS A 76 -10.07 9.54 7.38
C HIS A 76 -9.89 9.39 5.85
N PHE A 77 -8.83 9.96 5.28
CA PHE A 77 -8.52 9.77 3.86
C PHE A 77 -8.34 8.30 3.50
N LEU A 78 -7.49 7.58 4.25
CA LEU A 78 -7.22 6.16 4.00
C LEU A 78 -8.47 5.29 4.13
N GLU A 79 -9.34 5.58 5.10
CA GLU A 79 -10.60 4.86 5.27
C GLU A 79 -11.53 5.09 4.09
N PHE A 80 -11.65 6.34 3.62
CA PHE A 80 -12.49 6.71 2.48
C PHE A 80 -12.03 6.03 1.19
N VAL A 81 -10.75 6.15 0.82
CA VAL A 81 -10.24 5.65 -0.46
C VAL A 81 -10.13 4.13 -0.52
N HIS A 82 -10.07 3.45 0.62
CA HIS A 82 -10.06 1.99 0.71
C HIS A 82 -11.45 1.39 1.01
N ASN A 83 -12.51 2.20 0.98
CA ASN A 83 -13.88 1.70 1.10
C ASN A 83 -14.42 1.23 -0.26
N ILE A 84 -13.86 0.15 -0.75
CA ILE A 84 -14.18 -0.47 -2.04
C ILE A 84 -14.55 -1.93 -1.86
N ASP A 85 -15.23 -2.48 -2.85
CA ASP A 85 -15.43 -3.93 -2.96
C ASP A 85 -14.14 -4.59 -3.48
N TYR A 86 -13.69 -5.65 -2.81
CA TYR A 86 -12.52 -6.45 -3.18
C TYR A 86 -12.89 -7.82 -3.76
N SER A 87 -14.17 -8.17 -3.81
CA SER A 87 -14.66 -9.51 -4.17
C SER A 87 -14.30 -9.95 -5.60
N PHE A 88 -13.97 -9.00 -6.47
CA PHE A 88 -13.52 -9.27 -7.84
C PHE A 88 -12.06 -9.71 -7.94
N LEU A 89 -11.29 -9.64 -6.86
CA LEU A 89 -9.94 -10.20 -6.83
C LEU A 89 -10.03 -11.73 -6.84
N ASN A 90 -9.43 -12.34 -7.85
CA ASN A 90 -9.41 -13.77 -7.96
C ASN A 90 -8.30 -14.39 -7.11
N LYS A 91 -8.58 -15.52 -6.49
CA LYS A 91 -7.59 -16.32 -5.77
C LYS A 91 -6.38 -16.62 -6.67
N ASN A 92 -5.19 -16.62 -6.08
CA ASN A 92 -3.95 -16.95 -6.77
C ASN A 92 -3.20 -18.05 -6.03
N GLU A 93 -3.66 -19.29 -6.22
CA GLU A 93 -3.09 -20.47 -5.55
C GLU A 93 -1.61 -20.68 -5.91
N LYS A 94 -1.24 -20.38 -7.15
CA LYS A 94 0.16 -20.49 -7.60
C LYS A 94 1.04 -19.50 -6.84
N LEU A 95 0.63 -18.24 -6.77
CA LEU A 95 1.36 -17.20 -6.03
C LEU A 95 1.47 -17.57 -4.55
N ASN A 96 0.38 -18.02 -3.94
CA ASN A 96 0.37 -18.43 -2.53
C ASN A 96 1.39 -19.55 -2.28
N LYS A 97 1.41 -20.58 -3.12
CA LYS A 97 2.35 -21.69 -3.04
C LYS A 97 3.80 -21.21 -3.18
N GLU A 98 4.08 -20.37 -4.18
CA GLU A 98 5.44 -19.87 -4.42
C GLU A 98 5.93 -18.98 -3.26
N ILE A 99 5.10 -18.07 -2.75
CA ILE A 99 5.46 -17.24 -1.59
C ILE A 99 5.68 -18.11 -0.36
N LYS A 100 4.84 -19.13 -0.13
CA LYS A 100 4.99 -20.04 1.00
C LYS A 100 6.32 -20.79 0.97
N ASN A 101 6.80 -21.16 -0.22
CA ASN A 101 8.06 -21.87 -0.40
C ASN A 101 9.31 -21.00 -0.25
N LEU A 102 9.19 -19.67 -0.28
CA LEU A 102 10.33 -18.80 -0.03
C LEU A 102 10.83 -18.94 1.41
N PRO A 103 12.15 -19.03 1.63
CA PRO A 103 12.71 -19.04 2.98
C PRO A 103 12.56 -17.68 3.66
N GLY A 104 12.70 -17.63 4.98
CA GLY A 104 12.71 -16.37 5.72
C GLY A 104 11.35 -15.69 5.88
N LYS A 105 11.36 -14.50 6.46
CA LYS A 105 10.17 -13.71 6.76
C LYS A 105 9.69 -12.93 5.53
N LYS A 106 8.39 -12.75 5.41
CA LYS A 106 7.75 -11.99 4.32
C LYS A 106 7.10 -10.74 4.92
N ILE A 107 7.39 -9.60 4.31
CA ILE A 107 6.89 -8.30 4.75
C ILE A 107 6.20 -7.64 3.55
N ILE A 108 4.96 -7.23 3.72
CA ILE A 108 4.32 -6.33 2.77
C ILE A 108 4.66 -4.91 3.18
N PHE A 109 5.29 -4.14 2.28
CA PHE A 109 5.63 -2.74 2.48
C PHE A 109 4.86 -1.88 1.48
N THR A 110 3.85 -1.15 1.96
CA THR A 110 2.89 -0.43 1.11
C THR A 110 2.72 1.03 1.53
N ASN A 111 2.43 1.92 0.56
CA ASN A 111 1.94 3.28 0.81
C ASN A 111 0.43 3.32 1.09
N GLY A 112 -0.25 2.17 1.03
CA GLY A 112 -1.63 2.02 1.47
C GLY A 112 -1.73 1.72 2.96
N SER A 113 -2.96 1.54 3.46
CA SER A 113 -3.21 1.18 4.86
C SER A 113 -3.10 -0.33 5.11
N LYS A 114 -2.80 -0.71 6.34
CA LYS A 114 -2.78 -2.11 6.79
C LYS A 114 -4.13 -2.80 6.60
N LYS A 115 -5.24 -2.07 6.79
CA LYS A 115 -6.60 -2.56 6.56
C LYS A 115 -6.81 -2.92 5.08
N HIS A 116 -6.34 -2.08 4.17
CA HIS A 116 -6.34 -2.34 2.73
C HIS A 116 -5.51 -3.57 2.39
N ALA A 117 -4.27 -3.64 2.86
CA ALA A 117 -3.38 -4.77 2.61
C ALA A 117 -3.98 -6.11 3.06
N LYS A 118 -4.59 -6.16 4.26
CA LYS A 118 -5.28 -7.35 4.75
C LYS A 118 -6.44 -7.76 3.85
N LYS A 119 -7.27 -6.82 3.38
CA LYS A 119 -8.37 -7.11 2.47
C LYS A 119 -7.88 -7.67 1.13
N VAL A 120 -6.79 -7.12 0.58
CA VAL A 120 -6.17 -7.64 -0.65
C VAL A 120 -5.67 -9.06 -0.44
N VAL A 121 -4.86 -9.31 0.60
CA VAL A 121 -4.30 -10.64 0.93
C VAL A 121 -5.41 -11.68 1.10
N SER A 122 -6.46 -11.34 1.87
CA SER A 122 -7.60 -12.21 2.14
C SER A 122 -8.38 -12.56 0.87
N ASN A 123 -8.68 -11.57 0.01
CA ASN A 123 -9.44 -11.80 -1.22
C ASN A 123 -8.62 -12.57 -2.28
N LEU A 124 -7.30 -12.40 -2.31
CA LEU A 124 -6.41 -13.23 -3.13
C LEU A 124 -6.25 -14.66 -2.58
N GLN A 125 -6.83 -14.95 -1.40
CA GLN A 125 -6.67 -16.20 -0.66
C GLN A 125 -5.20 -16.56 -0.39
N LEU A 126 -4.36 -15.54 -0.17
CA LEU A 126 -3.00 -15.74 0.32
C LEU A 126 -3.07 -16.04 1.83
N ASP A 127 -2.14 -16.86 2.31
CA ASP A 127 -2.05 -17.15 3.75
C ASP A 127 -1.59 -15.91 4.52
N GLU A 128 -2.51 -15.28 5.24
CA GLU A 128 -2.26 -14.03 5.99
C GLU A 128 -1.15 -14.19 7.03
N ASN A 129 -0.94 -15.40 7.56
CA ASN A 129 0.09 -15.68 8.55
C ASN A 129 1.51 -15.63 7.98
N LEU A 130 1.66 -15.66 6.65
CA LEU A 130 2.96 -15.53 6.01
C LEU A 130 3.53 -14.13 6.07
N PHE A 131 2.66 -13.11 6.27
CA PHE A 131 3.05 -11.72 6.12
C PHE A 131 2.99 -10.94 7.42
N SER A 132 4.03 -10.16 7.68
CA SER A 132 3.90 -8.94 8.46
C SER A 132 3.66 -7.76 7.51
N ILE A 133 2.89 -6.76 7.95
CA ILE A 133 2.57 -5.60 7.12
C ILE A 133 3.23 -4.38 7.76
N PHE A 134 3.95 -3.63 6.93
CA PHE A 134 4.48 -2.31 7.23
C PHE A 134 3.82 -1.32 6.26
N ASP A 135 2.97 -0.48 6.79
CA ASP A 135 2.10 0.41 6.02
C ASP A 135 2.52 1.88 6.11
N ILE A 136 1.76 2.75 5.47
CA ILE A 136 2.02 4.19 5.48
C ILE A 136 1.94 4.81 6.90
N VAL A 137 1.14 4.22 7.78
CA VAL A 137 1.04 4.67 9.18
C VAL A 137 2.29 4.30 9.98
N ASP A 138 2.82 3.08 9.77
CA ASP A 138 4.08 2.62 10.39
C ASP A 138 5.27 3.51 9.96
N SER A 139 5.17 4.21 8.82
CA SER A 139 6.18 5.15 8.32
C SER A 139 5.90 6.63 8.65
N ASP A 140 4.98 6.92 9.58
CA ASP A 140 4.53 8.28 9.93
C ASP A 140 4.07 9.09 8.70
N PHE A 141 3.38 8.43 7.78
CA PHE A 141 2.89 9.00 6.52
C PHE A 141 3.97 9.49 5.54
N VAL A 142 5.23 9.16 5.80
CA VAL A 142 6.31 9.38 4.83
C VAL A 142 6.24 8.25 3.78
N PRO A 143 6.03 8.57 2.49
CA PRO A 143 5.81 7.54 1.48
C PRO A 143 7.11 6.94 0.93
N LYS A 144 7.01 5.74 0.37
CA LYS A 144 7.99 5.26 -0.60
C LYS A 144 7.98 6.21 -1.82
N PRO A 145 9.12 6.52 -2.45
CA PRO A 145 10.47 5.93 -2.28
C PRO A 145 11.38 6.71 -1.30
N GLU A 146 10.85 7.53 -0.41
CA GLU A 146 11.66 8.24 0.57
C GLU A 146 12.53 7.27 1.39
N ARG A 147 13.70 7.73 1.83
CA ARG A 147 14.69 6.88 2.52
C ARG A 147 14.23 6.44 3.91
N SER A 148 13.63 7.34 4.67
CA SER A 148 13.29 7.09 6.08
C SER A 148 12.34 5.91 6.32
N PRO A 149 11.31 5.63 5.49
CA PRO A 149 10.48 4.44 5.62
C PRO A 149 11.26 3.12 5.51
N TYR A 150 12.27 3.06 4.63
CA TYR A 150 13.10 1.87 4.49
C TYR A 150 14.00 1.66 5.71
N GLU A 151 14.61 2.72 6.23
CA GLU A 151 15.44 2.65 7.44
C GLU A 151 14.61 2.20 8.64
N ARG A 152 13.39 2.73 8.79
CA ARG A 152 12.46 2.34 9.85
C ARG A 152 12.04 0.87 9.69
N LEU A 153 11.66 0.44 8.50
CA LEU A 153 11.32 -0.96 8.24
C LEU A 153 12.46 -1.91 8.64
N ILE A 154 13.70 -1.58 8.26
CA ILE A 154 14.88 -2.39 8.58
C ILE A 154 15.07 -2.48 10.10
N ASN A 155 15.01 -1.35 10.79
CA ASN A 155 15.18 -1.29 12.25
C ASN A 155 14.09 -2.04 12.99
N ASP A 156 12.83 -1.88 12.60
CA ASP A 156 11.68 -2.44 13.31
C ASP A 156 11.45 -3.92 13.04
N ARG A 157 11.72 -4.36 11.82
CA ARG A 157 11.29 -5.70 11.35
C ARG A 157 12.47 -6.64 11.04
N CYS A 158 13.59 -6.07 10.58
CA CYS A 158 14.73 -6.88 10.14
C CYS A 158 15.84 -6.99 11.20
N SER A 159 16.01 -6.01 12.08
CA SER A 159 17.07 -6.00 13.10
C SER A 159 16.76 -6.85 14.35
N ARG A 160 15.49 -7.19 14.59
CA ARG A 160 15.05 -7.96 15.80
C ARG A 160 15.17 -9.47 15.66
N SER A 161 15.99 -9.97 14.75
CA SER A 161 16.28 -11.41 14.61
C SER A 161 17.64 -11.73 15.23
N LYS A 162 17.69 -11.67 16.56
CA LYS A 162 18.73 -12.35 17.35
C LYS A 162 18.14 -13.59 17.99
#